data_5f59ee520a96914d317060951a69da6d
#
_entry.id   5f59ee520a96914d317060951a69da6d
#
_cell.length_a   1.000
_cell.length_b   1.000
_cell.length_c   1.000
_cell.angle_alpha   90.00
_cell.angle_beta   90.00
_cell.angle_gamma   90.00
#
_symmetry.space_group_name_H-M   'P 1'
#
loop_
_entity.id
_entity.type
_entity.pdbx_description
1 polymer ?
#
loop_
_entity_poly.entity_id
_entity_poly.type
_entity_poly.pdbx_seq_one_letter_code
_entity_poly.pdbx_strand_id
1 'polypeptide(L)'
;GEMVYVAGDKKWQVFVGEKEWPPCDTLGRLLSSPSGKTWASTAKVDGKFVMMVNGVASQAYAEIQHGESLFPAGDERVVFAATALADSKTPARVIVDGKEGKAYAQVRGDSIFFSPNKTAMAYVAGDGNKNFVVVDGKEGSAFDGVDDLRFSSKSVLAYRARRGTEYFVVVGDKTWGPYADVQPKSLVFSPDGKVAAWAAFGADGNWQ
;
A
#
# COMPACT_ATOMS: atom_id res chain seq x y z
N GLY A 1 -3.58 -31.47 -0.52
CA GLY A 1 -3.61 -30.01 -0.69
C GLY A 1 -4.53 -29.67 -1.84
N GLU A 2 -5.23 -28.54 -1.77
CA GLU A 2 -6.06 -28.08 -2.89
C GLU A 2 -5.15 -27.66 -4.07
N MET A 3 -5.54 -28.07 -5.26
CA MET A 3 -4.85 -27.67 -6.48
C MET A 3 -5.38 -26.28 -6.90
N VAL A 4 -4.45 -25.38 -7.25
CA VAL A 4 -4.78 -24.06 -7.80
C VAL A 4 -4.15 -23.95 -9.17
N TYR A 5 -4.94 -23.65 -10.18
CA TYR A 5 -4.44 -23.45 -11.53
C TYR A 5 -5.28 -22.39 -12.28
N VAL A 6 -4.67 -21.85 -13.32
CA VAL A 6 -5.29 -20.87 -14.22
C VAL A 6 -5.33 -21.48 -15.61
N ALA A 7 -6.48 -21.41 -16.23
CA ALA A 7 -6.69 -21.83 -17.61
C ALA A 7 -7.27 -20.67 -18.42
N GLY A 8 -7.03 -20.66 -19.74
CA GLY A 8 -7.62 -19.65 -20.60
C GLY A 8 -7.38 -19.95 -22.08
N ASP A 9 -8.39 -19.68 -22.87
CA ASP A 9 -8.33 -19.67 -24.33
C ASP A 9 -8.69 -18.25 -24.82
N LYS A 10 -9.94 -17.82 -24.59
CA LYS A 10 -10.39 -16.44 -24.87
C LYS A 10 -10.53 -15.59 -23.61
N LYS A 11 -10.82 -16.21 -22.48
CA LYS A 11 -10.89 -15.58 -21.15
C LYS A 11 -10.11 -16.41 -20.15
N TRP A 12 -9.52 -15.74 -19.17
CA TRP A 12 -8.84 -16.38 -18.07
C TRP A 12 -9.82 -16.89 -17.03
N GLN A 13 -9.53 -18.02 -16.45
CA GLN A 13 -10.34 -18.65 -15.43
C GLN A 13 -9.46 -19.25 -14.34
N VAL A 14 -9.84 -19.05 -13.09
CA VAL A 14 -9.10 -19.54 -11.91
C VAL A 14 -9.90 -20.69 -11.30
N PHE A 15 -9.19 -21.73 -10.90
CA PHE A 15 -9.73 -22.87 -10.18
C PHE A 15 -8.97 -23.01 -8.86
N VAL A 16 -9.71 -23.07 -7.77
CA VAL A 16 -9.18 -23.29 -6.42
C VAL A 16 -9.87 -24.54 -5.84
N GLY A 17 -9.18 -25.67 -5.81
CA GLY A 17 -9.80 -26.95 -5.55
C GLY A 17 -10.88 -27.25 -6.61
N GLU A 18 -12.09 -27.47 -6.17
CA GLU A 18 -13.26 -27.70 -7.05
C GLU A 18 -14.02 -26.39 -7.40
N LYS A 19 -13.60 -25.26 -6.83
CA LYS A 19 -14.28 -23.99 -7.08
C LYS A 19 -13.73 -23.30 -8.32
N GLU A 20 -14.61 -22.97 -9.21
CA GLU A 20 -14.38 -22.23 -10.43
C GLU A 20 -14.73 -20.75 -10.21
N TRP A 21 -13.81 -19.85 -10.58
CA TRP A 21 -14.06 -18.41 -10.51
C TRP A 21 -14.70 -17.91 -11.79
N PRO A 22 -15.43 -16.79 -11.76
CA PRO A 22 -15.94 -16.17 -12.97
C PRO A 22 -14.83 -15.86 -13.97
N PRO A 23 -15.07 -16.05 -15.29
CA PRO A 23 -14.08 -15.74 -16.31
C PRO A 23 -13.79 -14.24 -16.39
N CYS A 24 -12.55 -13.88 -16.72
CA CYS A 24 -12.11 -12.51 -16.86
C CYS A 24 -11.27 -12.29 -18.12
N ASP A 25 -11.18 -11.05 -18.61
CA ASP A 25 -10.43 -10.70 -19.83
C ASP A 25 -8.92 -10.76 -19.59
N THR A 26 -8.49 -10.30 -18.41
CA THR A 26 -7.10 -10.39 -17.94
C THR A 26 -7.09 -10.75 -16.47
N LEU A 27 -6.05 -11.46 -16.07
CA LEU A 27 -5.81 -11.84 -14.68
C LEU A 27 -4.43 -11.34 -14.25
N GLY A 28 -4.37 -10.69 -13.09
CA GLY A 28 -3.14 -10.35 -12.43
C GLY A 28 -2.52 -11.55 -11.69
N ARG A 29 -1.53 -11.27 -10.86
CA ARG A 29 -0.93 -12.31 -10.03
C ARG A 29 -1.96 -12.84 -9.02
N LEU A 30 -2.16 -14.14 -9.01
CA LEU A 30 -2.97 -14.80 -8.00
C LEU A 30 -2.15 -14.94 -6.70
N LEU A 31 -2.69 -14.45 -5.62
CA LEU A 31 -2.06 -14.43 -4.30
C LEU A 31 -2.95 -15.13 -3.28
N SER A 32 -2.34 -15.79 -2.30
CA SER A 32 -3.05 -16.39 -1.18
C SER A 32 -2.72 -15.68 0.13
N SER A 33 -3.67 -15.71 1.04
CA SER A 33 -3.43 -15.38 2.44
C SER A 33 -2.41 -16.36 3.07
N PRO A 34 -1.77 -16.00 4.18
CA PRO A 34 -0.82 -16.88 4.86
C PRO A 34 -1.41 -18.23 5.30
N SER A 35 -2.71 -18.29 5.58
CA SER A 35 -3.39 -19.55 5.92
C SER A 35 -3.79 -20.39 4.70
N GLY A 36 -3.73 -19.79 3.48
CA GLY A 36 -4.22 -20.41 2.25
C GLY A 36 -5.74 -20.42 2.09
N LYS A 37 -6.50 -19.84 3.01
CA LYS A 37 -7.98 -19.84 2.97
C LYS A 37 -8.56 -18.79 2.04
N THR A 38 -7.87 -17.67 1.87
CA THR A 38 -8.30 -16.57 0.99
C THR A 38 -7.35 -16.44 -0.18
N TRP A 39 -7.92 -16.43 -1.37
CA TRP A 39 -7.21 -16.22 -2.61
C TRP A 39 -7.71 -14.93 -3.26
N ALA A 40 -6.82 -14.11 -3.76
CA ALA A 40 -7.18 -12.86 -4.39
C ALA A 40 -6.30 -12.55 -5.60
N SER A 41 -6.88 -11.86 -6.57
CA SER A 41 -6.18 -11.34 -7.75
C SER A 41 -6.88 -10.11 -8.29
N THR A 42 -6.14 -9.20 -8.86
CA THR A 42 -6.72 -8.19 -9.76
C THR A 42 -7.11 -8.85 -11.07
N ALA A 43 -8.22 -8.42 -11.64
CA ALA A 43 -8.68 -8.89 -12.93
C ALA A 43 -9.30 -7.74 -13.74
N LYS A 44 -9.46 -7.93 -15.05
CA LYS A 44 -10.36 -7.09 -15.86
C LYS A 44 -11.57 -7.91 -16.28
N VAL A 45 -12.72 -7.30 -16.14
CA VAL A 45 -14.01 -7.82 -16.63
C VAL A 45 -14.66 -6.69 -17.44
N ASP A 46 -14.93 -6.95 -18.73
CA ASP A 46 -15.46 -5.97 -19.68
C ASP A 46 -14.63 -4.65 -19.68
N GLY A 47 -13.30 -4.82 -19.70
CA GLY A 47 -12.33 -3.73 -19.74
C GLY A 47 -12.11 -2.94 -18.44
N LYS A 48 -12.86 -3.24 -17.35
CA LYS A 48 -12.78 -2.56 -16.05
C LYS A 48 -12.04 -3.41 -15.04
N PHE A 49 -11.30 -2.77 -14.14
CA PHE A 49 -10.60 -3.48 -13.07
C PHE A 49 -11.57 -3.91 -11.96
N VAL A 50 -11.39 -5.12 -11.49
CA VAL A 50 -12.07 -5.68 -10.32
C VAL A 50 -11.05 -6.38 -9.43
N MET A 51 -11.31 -6.44 -8.13
CA MET A 51 -10.62 -7.34 -7.22
C MET A 51 -11.44 -8.61 -7.07
N MET A 52 -10.85 -9.74 -7.42
CA MET A 52 -11.44 -11.06 -7.25
C MET A 52 -10.97 -11.64 -5.92
N VAL A 53 -11.88 -12.01 -5.04
CA VAL A 53 -11.58 -12.64 -3.75
C VAL A 53 -12.41 -13.91 -3.62
N ASN A 54 -11.76 -15.07 -3.55
CA ASN A 54 -12.41 -16.38 -3.50
C ASN A 54 -13.51 -16.58 -4.55
N GLY A 55 -13.31 -16.02 -5.76
CA GLY A 55 -14.26 -16.08 -6.86
C GLY A 55 -15.36 -15.02 -6.85
N VAL A 56 -15.35 -14.12 -5.87
CA VAL A 56 -16.30 -13.00 -5.83
C VAL A 56 -15.60 -11.74 -6.33
N ALA A 57 -16.18 -11.12 -7.36
CA ALA A 57 -15.70 -9.85 -7.89
C ALA A 57 -16.17 -8.68 -7.02
N SER A 58 -15.27 -7.72 -6.78
CA SER A 58 -15.64 -6.41 -6.23
C SER A 58 -16.47 -5.60 -7.22
N GLN A 59 -16.92 -4.42 -6.82
CA GLN A 59 -17.33 -3.42 -7.80
C GLN A 59 -16.19 -3.08 -8.77
N ALA A 60 -16.52 -2.51 -9.91
CA ALA A 60 -15.57 -2.13 -10.94
C ALA A 60 -14.88 -0.81 -10.61
N TYR A 61 -13.58 -0.72 -10.93
CA TYR A 61 -12.72 0.45 -10.76
C TYR A 61 -12.04 0.85 -12.07
N ALA A 62 -11.63 2.10 -12.17
CA ALA A 62 -10.80 2.59 -13.27
C ALA A 62 -9.37 2.06 -13.16
N GLU A 63 -8.87 1.93 -11.91
CA GLU A 63 -7.54 1.43 -11.61
C GLU A 63 -7.55 0.73 -10.24
N ILE A 64 -6.73 -0.31 -10.11
CA ILE A 64 -6.42 -0.95 -8.83
C ILE A 64 -4.90 -0.97 -8.69
N GLN A 65 -4.40 -0.52 -7.55
CA GLN A 65 -3.00 -0.57 -7.17
C GLN A 65 -2.85 -1.30 -5.83
N HIS A 66 -1.81 -2.10 -5.70
CA HIS A 66 -1.45 -2.76 -4.45
C HIS A 66 0.07 -2.93 -4.38
N GLY A 67 0.60 -3.18 -3.18
CA GLY A 67 1.99 -3.54 -2.97
C GLY A 67 2.30 -4.97 -3.47
N GLU A 68 3.39 -5.53 -3.00
CA GLU A 68 3.81 -6.90 -3.36
C GLU A 68 2.80 -7.97 -2.91
N SER A 69 2.00 -7.68 -1.89
CA SER A 69 0.96 -8.55 -1.36
C SER A 69 -0.38 -7.84 -1.27
N LEU A 70 -1.45 -8.56 -1.56
CA LEU A 70 -2.82 -8.17 -1.25
C LEU A 70 -3.19 -8.42 0.21
N PHE A 71 -2.32 -9.10 0.97
CA PHE A 71 -2.47 -9.45 2.38
C PHE A 71 -1.37 -8.77 3.24
N PRO A 72 -1.24 -7.45 3.21
CA PRO A 72 -0.11 -6.76 3.84
C PRO A 72 -0.11 -6.85 5.37
N ALA A 73 -1.26 -7.13 5.98
CA ALA A 73 -1.37 -7.41 7.42
C ALA A 73 -0.86 -8.81 7.81
N GLY A 74 -0.56 -9.69 6.82
CA GLY A 74 -0.19 -11.08 7.07
C GLY A 74 -1.32 -11.89 7.74
N ASP A 75 -2.56 -11.55 7.44
CA ASP A 75 -3.80 -12.25 7.83
C ASP A 75 -4.73 -12.38 6.62
N GLU A 76 -6.04 -12.63 6.83
CA GLU A 76 -7.01 -12.82 5.75
C GLU A 76 -7.48 -11.49 5.11
N ARG A 77 -7.09 -10.34 5.63
CA ARG A 77 -7.54 -9.03 5.10
C ARG A 77 -6.96 -8.74 3.73
N VAL A 78 -7.83 -8.50 2.77
CA VAL A 78 -7.47 -8.06 1.41
C VAL A 78 -7.44 -6.54 1.38
N VAL A 79 -6.28 -5.97 1.01
CA VAL A 79 -6.06 -4.51 1.03
C VAL A 79 -5.46 -4.03 -0.27
N PHE A 80 -6.07 -3.01 -0.86
CA PHE A 80 -5.60 -2.39 -2.10
C PHE A 80 -6.04 -0.93 -2.17
N ALA A 81 -5.40 -0.16 -3.04
CA ALA A 81 -5.86 1.15 -3.44
C ALA A 81 -6.66 1.06 -4.75
N ALA A 82 -7.72 1.82 -4.87
CA ALA A 82 -8.52 1.85 -6.08
C ALA A 82 -8.99 3.26 -6.44
N THR A 83 -9.10 3.51 -7.73
CA THR A 83 -9.66 4.73 -8.32
C THR A 83 -11.03 4.40 -8.90
N ALA A 84 -12.06 5.14 -8.52
CA ALA A 84 -13.42 4.89 -8.98
C ALA A 84 -13.59 5.14 -10.50
N LEU A 85 -14.67 4.68 -11.11
CA LEU A 85 -14.92 4.76 -12.55
C LEU A 85 -15.44 6.13 -13.03
N ALA A 86 -15.56 7.12 -12.22
CA ALA A 86 -16.09 8.41 -12.64
C ALA A 86 -14.99 9.33 -13.18
N ASP A 87 -15.39 10.30 -13.95
CA ASP A 87 -14.63 11.29 -14.69
C ASP A 87 -13.32 11.84 -14.07
N SER A 88 -12.60 12.66 -14.78
CA SER A 88 -11.21 13.10 -14.60
C SER A 88 -10.78 13.69 -13.22
N LYS A 89 -11.64 13.69 -12.21
CA LYS A 89 -11.34 14.09 -10.82
C LYS A 89 -11.59 12.97 -9.81
N THR A 90 -11.45 11.77 -10.24
CA THR A 90 -11.86 10.57 -9.51
C THR A 90 -10.96 10.31 -8.33
N PRO A 91 -11.47 10.36 -7.11
CA PRO A 91 -10.66 10.13 -5.92
C PRO A 91 -10.21 8.67 -5.82
N ALA A 92 -8.97 8.49 -5.39
CA ALA A 92 -8.43 7.21 -5.00
C ALA A 92 -8.74 6.92 -3.52
N ARG A 93 -8.90 5.65 -3.18
CA ARG A 93 -9.17 5.18 -1.81
C ARG A 93 -8.38 3.93 -1.51
N VAL A 94 -8.10 3.70 -0.24
CA VAL A 94 -7.72 2.38 0.25
C VAL A 94 -8.99 1.58 0.54
N ILE A 95 -9.03 0.35 0.07
CA ILE A 95 -10.10 -0.61 0.28
C ILE A 95 -9.57 -1.70 1.21
N VAL A 96 -10.28 -1.99 2.28
CA VAL A 96 -9.98 -3.07 3.23
C VAL A 96 -11.19 -3.99 3.31
N ASP A 97 -11.06 -5.23 2.89
CA ASP A 97 -12.14 -6.23 2.88
C ASP A 97 -13.43 -5.69 2.22
N GLY A 98 -13.29 -5.01 1.09
CA GLY A 98 -14.38 -4.41 0.35
C GLY A 98 -14.95 -3.11 0.93
N LYS A 99 -14.44 -2.63 2.07
CA LYS A 99 -14.86 -1.35 2.67
C LYS A 99 -13.98 -0.22 2.17
N GLU A 100 -14.61 0.82 1.65
CA GLU A 100 -13.92 2.01 1.16
C GLU A 100 -13.51 2.94 2.29
N GLY A 101 -12.24 3.37 2.27
CA GLY A 101 -11.72 4.44 3.12
C GLY A 101 -12.02 5.85 2.60
N LYS A 102 -11.42 6.85 3.25
CA LYS A 102 -11.50 8.26 2.83
C LYS A 102 -10.95 8.42 1.41
N ALA A 103 -11.58 9.32 0.65
CA ALA A 103 -11.18 9.68 -0.69
C ALA A 103 -10.06 10.72 -0.69
N TYR A 104 -9.07 10.53 -1.58
CA TYR A 104 -7.94 11.44 -1.81
C TYR A 104 -7.75 11.66 -3.30
N ALA A 105 -7.09 12.73 -3.70
CA ALA A 105 -6.74 12.96 -5.10
C ALA A 105 -5.84 11.82 -5.63
N GLN A 106 -4.98 11.27 -4.77
CA GLN A 106 -4.17 10.08 -5.07
C GLN A 106 -3.90 9.25 -3.81
N VAL A 107 -3.72 7.95 -4.00
CA VAL A 107 -3.24 6.99 -2.99
C VAL A 107 -2.19 6.12 -3.66
N ARG A 108 -1.05 5.92 -3.00
CA ARG A 108 -0.01 5.02 -3.47
C ARG A 108 -0.26 3.61 -2.92
N GLY A 109 -0.69 2.70 -3.77
CA GLY A 109 -1.00 1.33 -3.38
C GLY A 109 0.22 0.53 -2.88
N ASP A 110 1.42 0.84 -3.39
CA ASP A 110 2.69 0.24 -2.96
C ASP A 110 3.17 0.72 -1.58
N SER A 111 2.53 1.74 -1.02
CA SER A 111 2.87 2.33 0.27
C SER A 111 1.98 1.88 1.43
N ILE A 112 1.13 0.88 1.22
CA ILE A 112 0.23 0.37 2.26
C ILE A 112 0.99 -0.61 3.15
N PHE A 113 1.18 -0.25 4.42
CA PHE A 113 1.87 -1.04 5.43
C PHE A 113 1.01 -1.21 6.68
N PHE A 114 1.14 -2.37 7.31
CA PHE A 114 0.58 -2.62 8.64
C PHE A 114 1.69 -2.66 9.67
N SER A 115 1.38 -2.17 10.86
CA SER A 115 2.27 -2.36 12.02
C SER A 115 2.44 -3.85 12.34
N PRO A 116 3.56 -4.27 12.95
CA PRO A 116 3.82 -5.68 13.26
C PRO A 116 2.73 -6.33 14.14
N ASN A 117 2.11 -5.56 15.02
CA ASN A 117 0.98 -6.03 15.83
C ASN A 117 -0.38 -5.97 15.08
N LYS A 118 -0.39 -5.57 13.80
CA LYS A 118 -1.56 -5.49 12.90
C LYS A 118 -2.69 -4.55 13.38
N THR A 119 -2.40 -3.66 14.33
CA THR A 119 -3.40 -2.73 14.89
C THR A 119 -3.45 -1.40 14.17
N ALA A 120 -2.37 -1.00 13.49
CA ALA A 120 -2.31 0.25 12.73
C ALA A 120 -2.00 -0.01 11.24
N MET A 121 -2.63 0.77 10.38
CA MET A 121 -2.37 0.80 8.94
C MET A 121 -1.87 2.19 8.54
N ALA A 122 -0.77 2.23 7.79
CA ALA A 122 -0.23 3.47 7.23
C ALA A 122 -0.12 3.39 5.71
N TYR A 123 -0.35 4.50 5.04
CA TYR A 123 -0.16 4.64 3.59
C TYR A 123 0.10 6.09 3.20
N VAL A 124 0.64 6.32 2.02
CA VAL A 124 0.82 7.65 1.43
C VAL A 124 -0.40 8.02 0.61
N ALA A 125 -0.98 9.17 0.92
CA ALA A 125 -2.03 9.81 0.14
C ALA A 125 -1.61 11.24 -0.22
N GLY A 126 -2.34 11.85 -1.13
CA GLY A 126 -2.12 13.24 -1.53
C GLY A 126 -3.39 13.96 -1.93
N ASP A 127 -3.34 15.30 -1.87
CA ASP A 127 -4.41 16.21 -2.29
C ASP A 127 -4.26 16.70 -3.74
N GLY A 128 -3.23 16.22 -4.45
CA GLY A 128 -2.84 16.64 -5.79
C GLY A 128 -1.65 17.59 -5.80
N ASN A 129 -1.37 18.29 -4.71
CA ASN A 129 -0.23 19.20 -4.57
C ASN A 129 0.81 18.69 -3.56
N LYS A 130 0.34 18.12 -2.46
CA LYS A 130 1.17 17.61 -1.37
C LYS A 130 0.84 16.16 -1.08
N ASN A 131 1.82 15.48 -0.49
CA ASN A 131 1.71 14.12 0.00
C ASN A 131 1.79 14.12 1.52
N PHE A 132 1.08 13.19 2.13
CA PHE A 132 1.11 12.98 3.57
C PHE A 132 0.92 11.49 3.89
N VAL A 133 1.39 11.10 5.05
CA VAL A 133 1.13 9.76 5.57
C VAL A 133 -0.21 9.77 6.29
N VAL A 134 -1.05 8.79 5.98
CA VAL A 134 -2.30 8.54 6.70
C VAL A 134 -2.07 7.34 7.60
N VAL A 135 -2.35 7.49 8.89
CA VAL A 135 -2.29 6.40 9.88
C VAL A 135 -3.68 6.24 10.49
N ASP A 136 -4.31 5.09 10.31
CA ASP A 136 -5.65 4.78 10.81
C ASP A 136 -6.69 5.87 10.48
N GLY A 137 -6.60 6.39 9.24
CA GLY A 137 -7.49 7.44 8.74
C GLY A 137 -7.13 8.87 9.20
N LYS A 138 -6.08 9.05 9.99
CA LYS A 138 -5.57 10.37 10.41
C LYS A 138 -4.43 10.82 9.50
N GLU A 139 -4.54 12.00 8.95
CA GLU A 139 -3.54 12.61 8.10
C GLU A 139 -2.42 13.23 8.92
N GLY A 140 -1.17 12.97 8.53
CA GLY A 140 0.02 13.62 9.08
C GLY A 140 0.33 14.94 8.39
N SER A 141 1.53 15.46 8.65
CA SER A 141 2.02 16.69 8.00
C SER A 141 2.15 16.52 6.49
N ALA A 142 1.88 17.61 5.76
CA ALA A 142 1.99 17.64 4.31
C ALA A 142 3.42 17.95 3.85
N PHE A 143 3.88 17.24 2.84
CA PHE A 143 5.20 17.36 2.22
C PHE A 143 5.10 17.32 0.69
N ASP A 144 6.16 17.71 -0.01
CA ASP A 144 6.24 17.59 -1.48
C ASP A 144 6.49 16.13 -1.91
N GLY A 145 7.15 15.36 -1.06
CA GLY A 145 7.40 13.95 -1.27
C GLY A 145 7.45 13.20 0.06
N VAL A 146 7.00 11.96 0.04
CA VAL A 146 7.06 11.03 1.18
C VAL A 146 7.41 9.66 0.62
N ASP A 147 8.40 9.01 1.23
CA ASP A 147 8.82 7.66 0.88
C ASP A 147 9.48 6.95 2.07
N ASP A 148 9.97 5.73 1.82
CA ASP A 148 10.70 4.90 2.80
C ASP A 148 9.93 4.68 4.12
N LEU A 149 8.60 4.45 4.01
CA LEU A 149 7.75 4.14 5.16
C LEU A 149 8.13 2.80 5.76
N ARG A 150 8.24 2.74 7.08
CA ARG A 150 8.40 1.49 7.81
C ARG A 150 7.94 1.60 9.25
N PHE A 151 7.51 0.48 9.79
CA PHE A 151 7.22 0.33 11.21
C PHE A 151 8.40 -0.34 11.94
N SER A 152 8.66 0.11 13.16
CA SER A 152 9.52 -0.63 14.10
C SER A 152 8.81 -1.87 14.64
N SER A 153 9.57 -2.77 15.31
CA SER A 153 8.98 -3.91 16.05
C SER A 153 8.03 -3.47 17.19
N LYS A 154 8.08 -2.22 17.59
CA LYS A 154 7.17 -1.58 18.58
C LYS A 154 6.04 -0.78 17.94
N SER A 155 5.82 -0.95 16.63
CA SER A 155 4.78 -0.26 15.87
C SER A 155 4.94 1.28 15.83
N VAL A 156 6.16 1.78 15.99
CA VAL A 156 6.48 3.19 15.74
C VAL A 156 6.69 3.35 14.23
N LEU A 157 5.93 4.24 13.60
CA LEU A 157 6.09 4.56 12.18
C LEU A 157 7.25 5.53 11.99
N ALA A 158 8.06 5.30 10.96
CA ALA A 158 9.03 6.26 10.48
C ALA A 158 8.99 6.35 8.94
N TYR A 159 9.35 7.52 8.43
CA TYR A 159 9.41 7.77 6.99
C TYR A 159 10.31 8.93 6.64
N ARG A 160 10.80 8.95 5.41
CA ARG A 160 11.50 10.08 4.80
C ARG A 160 10.50 11.01 4.15
N ALA A 161 10.72 12.32 4.29
CA ALA A 161 9.88 13.34 3.70
C ALA A 161 10.70 14.47 3.08
N ARG A 162 10.15 15.19 2.11
CA ARG A 162 10.80 16.30 1.41
C ARG A 162 9.90 17.52 1.34
N ARG A 163 10.48 18.68 1.58
CA ARG A 163 9.84 20.00 1.41
C ARG A 163 10.77 20.92 0.61
N GLY A 164 10.41 21.28 -0.62
CA GLY A 164 11.32 21.97 -1.53
C GLY A 164 12.56 21.10 -1.81
N THR A 165 13.73 21.64 -1.49
CA THR A 165 15.02 20.97 -1.59
C THR A 165 15.47 20.31 -0.28
N GLU A 166 14.72 20.47 0.80
CA GLU A 166 15.08 20.00 2.13
C GLU A 166 14.45 18.63 2.45
N TYR A 167 15.20 17.78 3.10
CA TYR A 167 14.75 16.47 3.54
C TYR A 167 14.56 16.42 5.06
N PHE A 168 13.64 15.57 5.45
CA PHE A 168 13.25 15.35 6.82
C PHE A 168 13.09 13.85 7.08
N VAL A 169 13.30 13.44 8.31
CA VAL A 169 12.92 12.12 8.81
C VAL A 169 11.89 12.31 9.91
N VAL A 170 10.75 11.64 9.76
CA VAL A 170 9.70 11.63 10.78
C VAL A 170 9.71 10.27 11.45
N VAL A 171 9.72 10.25 12.79
CA VAL A 171 9.63 9.02 13.60
C VAL A 171 8.61 9.25 14.71
N GLY A 172 7.49 8.54 14.66
CA GLY A 172 6.35 8.82 15.50
C GLY A 172 5.88 10.26 15.32
N ASP A 173 5.83 11.01 16.40
CA ASP A 173 5.39 12.41 16.41
C ASP A 173 6.54 13.43 16.23
N LYS A 174 7.78 12.96 16.07
CA LYS A 174 8.96 13.81 15.97
C LYS A 174 9.46 13.91 14.54
N THR A 175 9.91 15.12 14.17
CA THR A 175 10.52 15.42 12.87
C THR A 175 11.94 15.90 13.09
N TRP A 176 12.88 15.32 12.37
CA TRP A 176 14.31 15.68 12.32
C TRP A 176 14.66 16.28 10.97
N GLY A 177 15.60 17.17 10.94
CA GLY A 177 16.04 17.96 9.80
C GLY A 177 15.83 19.46 10.05
N PRO A 178 15.97 20.33 9.03
CA PRO A 178 16.18 19.95 7.62
C PRO A 178 17.58 19.40 7.37
N TYR A 179 17.68 18.50 6.41
CA TYR A 179 18.92 17.97 5.85
C TYR A 179 19.02 18.35 4.36
N ALA A 180 20.24 18.45 3.83
CA ALA A 180 20.44 18.62 2.39
C ALA A 180 20.03 17.36 1.60
N ASP A 181 20.24 16.17 2.20
CA ASP A 181 19.74 14.90 1.67
C ASP A 181 19.59 13.89 2.83
N VAL A 182 18.74 12.90 2.62
CA VAL A 182 18.63 11.68 3.42
C VAL A 182 18.71 10.49 2.47
N GLN A 183 19.72 9.65 2.67
CA GLN A 183 19.94 8.51 1.78
C GLN A 183 18.71 7.58 1.73
N PRO A 184 18.15 7.30 0.53
CA PRO A 184 17.02 6.40 0.39
C PRO A 184 17.31 5.02 0.98
N LYS A 185 16.33 4.43 1.67
CA LYS A 185 16.42 3.11 2.32
C LYS A 185 17.44 3.00 3.46
N SER A 186 18.02 4.12 3.90
CA SER A 186 18.95 4.12 5.05
C SER A 186 18.22 4.11 6.39
N LEU A 187 16.95 4.51 6.42
CA LEU A 187 16.16 4.54 7.64
C LEU A 187 15.95 3.10 8.16
N VAL A 188 16.41 2.84 9.36
CA VAL A 188 16.31 1.53 10.02
C VAL A 188 15.93 1.69 11.48
N PHE A 189 15.43 0.62 12.08
CA PHE A 189 15.20 0.54 13.52
C PHE A 189 16.12 -0.49 14.15
N SER A 190 16.49 -0.25 15.42
CA SER A 190 17.09 -1.29 16.25
C SER A 190 16.17 -2.50 16.38
N PRO A 191 16.69 -3.72 16.60
CA PRO A 191 15.88 -4.93 16.74
C PRO A 191 14.80 -4.84 17.81
N ASP A 192 15.07 -4.12 18.90
CA ASP A 192 14.11 -3.88 19.98
C ASP A 192 13.07 -2.77 19.65
N GLY A 193 13.21 -2.11 18.48
CA GLY A 193 12.31 -1.09 17.96
C GLY A 193 12.32 0.25 18.68
N LYS A 194 13.32 0.50 19.53
CA LYS A 194 13.37 1.73 20.35
C LYS A 194 14.17 2.85 19.71
N VAL A 195 15.16 2.53 18.88
CA VAL A 195 16.05 3.50 18.25
C VAL A 195 15.85 3.45 16.74
N ALA A 196 15.69 4.62 16.13
CA ALA A 196 15.75 4.79 14.68
C ALA A 196 17.11 5.38 14.30
N ALA A 197 17.67 4.96 13.17
CA ALA A 197 18.88 5.49 12.58
C ALA A 197 18.71 5.68 11.08
N TRP A 198 19.36 6.68 10.53
CA TRP A 198 19.38 7.00 9.10
C TRP A 198 20.69 7.69 8.74
N ALA A 199 21.04 7.68 7.47
CA ALA A 199 22.15 8.44 6.94
C ALA A 199 21.63 9.73 6.32
N ALA A 200 22.12 10.86 6.79
CA ALA A 200 21.74 12.17 6.30
C ALA A 200 22.97 13.01 5.95
N PHE A 201 22.80 13.88 4.95
CA PHE A 201 23.81 14.86 4.56
C PHE A 201 23.39 16.22 5.13
N GLY A 202 24.21 16.74 6.04
CA GLY A 202 23.95 18.03 6.68
C GLY A 202 24.12 19.21 5.72
N ALA A 203 23.57 20.35 6.09
CA ALA A 203 23.74 21.60 5.33
C ALA A 203 25.20 22.08 5.32
N ASP A 204 26.04 21.58 6.23
CA ASP A 204 27.49 21.82 6.34
C ASP A 204 28.33 20.98 5.36
N GLY A 205 27.70 20.13 4.56
CA GLY A 205 28.36 19.28 3.58
C GLY A 205 28.95 17.99 4.16
N ASN A 206 28.58 17.60 5.37
CA ASN A 206 29.01 16.36 6.02
C ASN A 206 27.87 15.36 6.23
N TRP A 207 28.21 14.06 6.18
CA TRP A 207 27.29 13.01 6.58
C TRP A 207 27.09 13.00 8.11
N GLN A 208 25.87 12.81 8.52
CA GLN A 208 25.45 12.75 9.91
C GLN A 208 24.73 11.44 10.23
#